data_7274ce7ef44ab08219d97ac363d40b40
#
_entry.id   7274ce7ef44ab08219d97ac363d40b40
#
_cell.length_a   1.000
_cell.length_b   1.000
_cell.length_c   1.000
_cell.angle_alpha   90.00
_cell.angle_beta   90.00
_cell.angle_gamma   90.00
#
_symmetry.space_group_name_H-M   'P 1'
#
loop_
_entity.id
_entity.type
_entity.pdbx_description
1 polymer ?
#
loop_
_entity_poly.entity_id
_entity_poly.type
_entity_poly.pdbx_seq_one_letter_code
_entity_poly.pdbx_strand_id
1 'polypeptide(L)'
;MDKEKMKTFFEEIKVLGNELVDKVKALIHEGNVRRIIIKNEQGHTFMEIPVTVAAVGAVFAPVLAAVGALAAMAAKFTIVVEKAGEPENPSTTV
;
A
#
# COMPACT_ATOMS: atom_id res chain seq x y z
N MET A 1 5.96 -16.76 21.20
CA MET A 1 5.75 -16.25 20.76
C MET A 1 6.50 -15.51 20.20
N ASP A 2 6.76 -15.56 19.39
CA ASP A 2 7.63 -14.87 18.84
C ASP A 2 7.20 -13.65 18.28
N LYS A 3 7.52 -12.54 18.88
CA LYS A 3 7.16 -11.28 18.38
C LYS A 3 7.80 -10.99 17.09
N GLU A 4 8.89 -11.62 16.78
CA GLU A 4 9.56 -11.38 15.53
C GLU A 4 8.73 -11.78 14.36
N LYS A 5 7.86 -12.75 14.53
CA LYS A 5 7.02 -13.16 13.43
C LYS A 5 5.95 -12.16 13.10
N MET A 6 5.69 -11.24 14.02
CA MET A 6 4.66 -10.25 13.84
C MET A 6 5.21 -8.90 13.44
N LYS A 7 6.49 -8.82 13.14
CA LYS A 7 7.07 -7.55 12.81
C LYS A 7 6.49 -6.99 11.52
N THR A 8 6.16 -5.74 11.55
CA THR A 8 5.76 -5.01 10.36
C THR A 8 6.39 -3.64 10.43
N PHE A 9 6.45 -2.99 9.29
CA PHE A 9 6.93 -1.62 9.25
C PHE A 9 6.10 -0.86 8.23
N PHE A 10 6.15 0.46 8.32
CA PHE A 10 5.37 1.32 7.46
C PHE A 10 6.28 2.13 6.55
N GLU A 11 5.85 2.26 5.31
CA GLU A 11 6.52 3.10 4.35
C GLU A 11 5.55 4.14 3.85
N GLU A 12 6.04 5.35 3.66
CA GLU A 12 5.21 6.40 3.12
C GLU A 12 5.71 6.76 1.74
N ILE A 13 4.82 6.75 0.76
CA ILE A 13 5.16 6.97 -0.62
C ILE A 13 4.26 8.06 -1.17
N LYS A 14 4.86 9.06 -1.81
CA LYS A 14 4.08 10.12 -2.43
C LYS A 14 3.95 9.84 -3.90
N VAL A 15 2.73 9.94 -4.41
CA VAL A 15 2.45 9.62 -5.80
C VAL A 15 1.54 10.65 -6.39
N LEU A 16 1.62 10.78 -7.71
CA LEU A 16 0.67 11.61 -8.44
C LEU A 16 -0.60 10.83 -8.70
N GLY A 17 -1.69 11.55 -8.93
CA GLY A 17 -2.95 10.89 -9.16
C GLY A 17 -2.91 9.93 -10.34
N ASN A 18 -2.22 10.32 -11.42
CA ASN A 18 -2.17 9.46 -12.59
C ASN A 18 -1.25 8.25 -12.39
N GLU A 19 -0.57 8.16 -11.25
CA GLU A 19 0.27 7.01 -10.95
C GLU A 19 -0.32 6.15 -9.83
N LEU A 20 -1.42 6.58 -9.27
CA LEU A 20 -1.94 5.95 -8.06
C LEU A 20 -2.33 4.49 -8.30
N VAL A 21 -3.08 4.23 -9.37
CA VAL A 21 -3.53 2.88 -9.65
C VAL A 21 -2.35 1.95 -9.90
N ASP A 22 -1.39 2.41 -10.70
CA ASP A 22 -0.23 1.57 -10.99
C ASP A 22 0.59 1.29 -9.75
N LYS A 23 0.73 2.27 -8.88
CA LYS A 23 1.49 2.05 -7.66
C LYS A 23 0.79 1.05 -6.74
N VAL A 24 -0.53 1.16 -6.63
CA VAL A 24 -1.27 0.20 -5.80
C VAL A 24 -1.13 -1.20 -6.38
N LYS A 25 -1.22 -1.34 -7.69
CA LYS A 25 -1.05 -2.65 -8.30
C LYS A 25 0.33 -3.22 -8.02
N ALA A 26 1.35 -2.39 -8.13
CA ALA A 26 2.71 -2.85 -7.86
C ALA A 26 2.87 -3.29 -6.42
N LEU A 27 2.27 -2.55 -5.48
CA LEU A 27 2.36 -2.92 -4.08
C LEU A 27 1.66 -4.23 -3.78
N ILE A 28 0.52 -4.45 -4.42
CA ILE A 28 -0.20 -5.70 -4.23
C ILE A 28 0.63 -6.89 -4.68
N HIS A 29 1.45 -6.70 -5.69
CA HIS A 29 2.27 -7.79 -6.21
C HIS A 29 3.53 -8.06 -5.42
N GLU A 30 3.84 -7.22 -4.44
CA GLU A 30 5.09 -7.41 -3.69
C GLU A 30 5.06 -8.60 -2.75
N GLY A 31 3.90 -9.04 -2.36
CA GLY A 31 3.81 -10.23 -1.54
C GLY A 31 3.98 -10.02 -0.05
N ASN A 32 4.65 -8.98 0.37
CA ASN A 32 4.84 -8.70 1.80
C ASN A 32 4.03 -7.52 2.27
N VAL A 33 3.19 -6.96 1.41
CA VAL A 33 2.34 -5.84 1.79
C VAL A 33 1.11 -6.37 2.51
N ARG A 34 0.84 -5.81 3.70
CA ARG A 34 -0.30 -6.22 4.49
C ARG A 34 -1.45 -5.25 4.39
N ARG A 35 -1.16 -3.98 4.17
CA ARG A 35 -2.18 -2.96 4.17
C ARG A 35 -1.70 -1.77 3.36
N ILE A 36 -2.62 -1.15 2.64
CA ILE A 36 -2.35 0.05 1.88
C ILE A 36 -3.35 1.11 2.31
N ILE A 37 -2.85 2.26 2.76
CA ILE A 37 -3.69 3.36 3.19
C ILE A 37 -3.44 4.52 2.26
N ILE A 38 -4.49 5.00 1.60
CA ILE A 38 -4.38 6.10 0.65
C ILE A 38 -4.88 7.37 1.32
N LYS A 39 -4.04 8.39 1.37
CA LYS A 39 -4.35 9.64 2.04
C LYS A 39 -4.17 10.80 1.07
N ASN A 40 -4.82 11.92 1.39
CA ASN A 40 -4.58 13.14 0.64
C ASN A 40 -3.33 13.85 1.19
N GLU A 41 -3.02 15.01 0.62
CA GLU A 41 -1.84 15.75 1.05
C GLU A 41 -1.93 16.24 2.49
N GLN A 42 -3.13 16.44 2.98
CA GLN A 42 -3.31 16.91 4.34
C GLN A 42 -3.29 15.78 5.37
N GLY A 43 -3.13 14.55 4.92
CA GLY A 43 -3.07 13.43 5.84
C GLY A 43 -4.38 12.76 6.14
N HIS A 44 -5.46 13.16 5.47
CA HIS A 44 -6.74 12.51 5.67
C HIS A 44 -6.80 11.22 4.87
N THR A 45 -7.30 10.18 5.48
CA THR A 45 -7.40 8.88 4.84
C THR A 45 -8.60 8.82 3.92
N PHE A 46 -8.35 8.51 2.65
CA PHE A 46 -9.42 8.27 1.69
C PHE A 46 -9.88 6.83 1.73
N MET A 47 -8.93 5.90 1.86
CA MET A 47 -9.26 4.49 1.69
C MET A 47 -8.18 3.65 2.34
N GLU A 48 -8.59 2.54 2.89
CA GLU A 48 -7.67 1.58 3.47
C GLU A 48 -7.94 0.23 2.83
N ILE A 49 -6.91 -0.41 2.31
CA ILE A 49 -7.04 -1.67 1.59
C ILE A 49 -6.24 -2.74 2.34
N PRO A 50 -6.92 -3.67 3.00
CA PRO A 50 -6.20 -4.80 3.57
C PRO A 50 -5.81 -5.76 2.46
N VAL A 51 -4.54 -6.14 2.42
CA VAL A 51 -4.02 -7.02 1.38
C VAL A 51 -3.82 -8.39 2.02
N THR A 52 -4.65 -9.33 1.64
CA THR A 52 -4.53 -10.69 2.15
C THR A 52 -4.50 -11.62 0.96
N VAL A 53 -4.07 -12.84 1.22
CA VAL A 53 -4.02 -13.83 0.15
C VAL A 53 -5.39 -14.01 -0.48
N ALA A 54 -6.42 -14.00 0.35
CA ALA A 54 -7.76 -14.22 -0.16
C ALA A 54 -8.27 -13.08 -0.99
N ALA A 55 -7.66 -11.90 -0.87
CA ALA A 55 -8.12 -10.73 -1.60
C ALA A 55 -7.49 -10.59 -2.97
N VAL A 56 -6.54 -11.44 -3.28
CA VAL A 56 -5.88 -11.37 -4.57
C VAL A 56 -6.83 -11.91 -5.64
N GLY A 57 -6.79 -11.33 -6.82
CA GLY A 57 -7.59 -11.81 -7.93
C GLY A 57 -8.88 -11.05 -8.07
N ALA A 58 -9.99 -11.76 -8.09
CA ALA A 58 -11.28 -11.15 -8.40
C ALA A 58 -11.67 -10.05 -7.43
N VAL A 59 -11.22 -10.15 -6.18
CA VAL A 59 -11.61 -9.17 -5.18
C VAL A 59 -10.95 -7.82 -5.45
N PHE A 60 -9.79 -7.79 -6.08
CA PHE A 60 -9.10 -6.55 -6.30
C PHE A 60 -9.64 -5.72 -7.45
N ALA A 61 -10.38 -6.33 -8.37
CA ALA A 61 -10.90 -5.55 -9.49
C ALA A 61 -11.79 -4.40 -9.02
N PRO A 62 -12.78 -4.63 -8.14
CA PRO A 62 -13.57 -3.50 -7.65
C PRO A 62 -12.75 -2.53 -6.82
N VAL A 63 -11.75 -3.02 -6.09
CA VAL A 63 -10.90 -2.15 -5.29
C VAL A 63 -10.11 -1.22 -6.20
N LEU A 64 -9.55 -1.75 -7.28
CA LEU A 64 -8.79 -0.92 -8.21
C LEU A 64 -9.68 0.10 -8.91
N ALA A 65 -10.92 -0.24 -9.16
CA ALA A 65 -11.85 0.72 -9.73
C ALA A 65 -12.08 1.88 -8.77
N ALA A 66 -12.21 1.57 -7.48
CA ALA A 66 -12.37 2.62 -6.48
C ALA A 66 -11.12 3.49 -6.38
N VAL A 67 -9.94 2.88 -6.48
CA VAL A 67 -8.69 3.63 -6.47
C VAL A 67 -8.63 4.56 -7.70
N GLY A 68 -9.09 4.07 -8.83
CA GLY A 68 -9.13 4.90 -10.03
C GLY A 68 -10.03 6.10 -9.85
N ALA A 69 -11.17 5.92 -9.16
CA ALA A 69 -12.06 7.04 -8.88
C ALA A 69 -11.38 8.06 -7.98
N LEU A 70 -10.63 7.59 -6.99
CA LEU A 70 -9.87 8.52 -6.13
C LEU A 70 -8.84 9.29 -6.94
N ALA A 71 -8.20 8.62 -7.88
CA ALA A 71 -7.16 9.25 -8.67
C ALA A 71 -7.67 10.47 -9.43
N ALA A 72 -8.97 10.51 -9.70
CA ALA A 72 -9.56 11.64 -10.40
C ALA A 72 -9.86 12.81 -9.49
N MET A 73 -9.76 12.63 -8.17
CA MET A 73 -10.21 13.64 -7.22
C MET A 73 -9.11 14.59 -6.77
N ALA A 74 -7.84 14.21 -6.95
CA ALA A 74 -6.76 15.06 -6.50
C ALA A 74 -5.53 14.77 -7.36
N ALA A 75 -4.61 15.72 -7.36
CA ALA A 75 -3.40 15.58 -8.16
C ALA A 75 -2.32 14.78 -7.44
N LYS A 76 -2.34 14.78 -6.12
CA LYS A 76 -1.29 14.14 -5.34
C LYS A 76 -1.87 13.36 -4.20
N PHE A 77 -1.23 12.24 -3.90
CA PHE A 77 -1.66 11.36 -2.83
C PHE A 77 -0.46 10.89 -2.04
N THR A 78 -0.72 10.45 -0.83
CA THR A 78 0.28 9.79 -0.01
C THR A 78 -0.22 8.39 0.27
N ILE A 79 0.63 7.41 0.02
CA ILE A 79 0.29 6.02 0.31
C ILE A 79 1.13 5.58 1.49
N VAL A 80 0.46 5.09 2.53
CA VAL A 80 1.15 4.49 3.66
C VAL A 80 0.98 3.00 3.53
N VAL A 81 2.08 2.28 3.47
CA VAL A 81 2.07 0.85 3.24
C VAL A 81 2.59 0.14 4.47
N GLU A 82 1.81 -0.80 4.96
CA GLU A 82 2.26 -1.65 6.04
C GLU A 82 2.80 -2.93 5.42
N LYS A 83 4.08 -3.21 5.69
CA LYS A 83 4.74 -4.38 5.12
C LYS A 83 5.18 -5.31 6.22
N ALA A 84 5.14 -6.60 5.92
CA ALA A 84 5.64 -7.60 6.85
C ALA A 84 7.15 -7.66 6.76
N GLY A 85 7.80 -7.86 7.90
CA GLY A 85 9.24 -8.02 7.95
C GLY A 85 9.90 -6.78 8.51
N GLU A 86 11.16 -6.62 8.17
CA GLU A 86 11.94 -5.48 8.64
C GLU A 86 12.34 -4.63 7.46
N PRO A 87 12.48 -3.33 7.67
CA PRO A 87 12.93 -2.47 6.58
C PRO A 87 14.28 -2.95 6.08
N GLU A 88 14.44 -2.86 4.77
CA GLU A 88 15.71 -3.24 4.21
C GLU A 88 16.78 -2.30 4.67
N ASN A 89 17.90 -2.85 5.05
CA ASN A 89 19.00 -2.06 5.56
C ASN A 89 20.29 -2.56 4.93
N PRO A 90 20.92 -1.73 4.12
CA PRO A 90 22.13 -2.20 3.44
C PRO A 90 23.21 -2.72 4.36
N SER A 91 23.27 -2.19 5.57
CA SER A 91 24.33 -2.61 6.48
C SER A 91 24.10 -4.01 7.02
N THR A 92 22.90 -4.54 6.90
CA THR A 92 22.62 -5.88 7.38
C THR A 92 22.65 -6.91 6.27
N THR A 93 22.85 -6.47 5.06
CA THR A 93 22.93 -7.39 3.94
C THR A 93 24.30 -7.97 3.90
N VAL A 94 24.41 -9.20 4.08
CA VAL A 94 25.74 -9.77 4.09
C VAL A 94 25.79 -10.97 3.24
#